data_e926423666de4de06b8cf8e3da32e872
#
_entry.id   e926423666de4de06b8cf8e3da32e872
#
_cell.length_a   1.000
_cell.length_b   1.000
_cell.length_c   1.000
_cell.angle_alpha   90.00
_cell.angle_beta   90.00
_cell.angle_gamma   90.00
#
_symmetry.space_group_name_H-M   'P 1'
#
loop_
_entity.id
_entity.type
_entity.pdbx_description
1 polymer ?
#
loop_
_entity_poly.entity_id
_entity_poly.type
_entity_poly.pdbx_seq_one_letter_code
_entity_poly.pdbx_strand_id
1 'polypeptide(L)'
;MHDPKLNPIDQPVASLGGIGRDRLARLEKLGIRTIKDLLWYGPKRYEDRNRPHKIDKLGKGDIATVTGVIAAGGVKRMRGGRSMFEFILDDGTARLNCRWWNMPYMNRYYKTGDTVHVHGKISSQKPLAMDHPEAEVEEEGEEFIHLKRVVPVYRLTEGVKQRWLRATIWKAVDNFAGKVSDVHANWLDGDDGYWLPLQEAFKEVHFPEDLEKVSIARERLALEEFIRFYCRIRDKRQIFQSKIKALDCSGDDRLVKPFLSGLGFNLTGAQQRAWIDISKD
;
A
#
# COMPACT_ATOMS: atom_id res chain seq x y z
N MET A 1 20.71 -4.74 22.14
CA MET A 1 21.58 -3.57 21.98
C MET A 1 20.99 -2.72 20.87
N HIS A 2 20.40 -1.59 21.18
CA HIS A 2 19.81 -0.65 20.21
C HIS A 2 20.93 0.28 19.77
N ASP A 3 21.29 0.24 18.50
CA ASP A 3 22.25 1.19 17.94
C ASP A 3 21.51 2.55 17.81
N PRO A 4 21.92 3.61 18.56
CA PRO A 4 21.20 4.86 18.61
C PRO A 4 21.28 5.69 17.32
N LYS A 5 21.89 5.17 16.27
CA LYS A 5 22.07 5.85 14.96
C LYS A 5 21.16 5.32 13.85
N LEU A 6 20.42 4.23 14.04
CA LEU A 6 19.51 3.71 13.00
C LEU A 6 18.15 4.41 13.09
N ASN A 7 17.71 4.97 11.97
CA ASN A 7 16.34 5.49 11.85
C ASN A 7 15.37 4.33 12.18
N PRO A 8 14.37 4.51 13.08
CA PRO A 8 13.45 3.45 13.50
C PRO A 8 12.77 2.71 12.36
N ILE A 9 12.56 3.35 11.21
CA ILE A 9 11.93 2.71 10.04
C ILE A 9 12.89 1.87 9.19
N ASP A 10 14.21 2.04 9.34
CA ASP A 10 15.21 1.25 8.62
C ASP A 10 15.51 -0.11 9.29
N GLN A 11 14.85 -0.41 10.41
CA GLN A 11 14.93 -1.70 11.08
C GLN A 11 14.37 -2.83 10.19
N PRO A 12 14.92 -4.06 10.32
CA PRO A 12 14.37 -5.22 9.64
C PRO A 12 12.90 -5.44 9.97
N VAL A 13 12.11 -5.86 8.98
CA VAL A 13 10.66 -6.14 9.16
C VAL A 13 10.39 -7.20 10.22
N ALA A 14 11.34 -8.09 10.49
CA ALA A 14 11.26 -9.10 11.55
C ALA A 14 11.11 -8.49 12.97
N SER A 15 11.49 -7.23 13.17
CA SER A 15 11.36 -6.53 14.46
C SER A 15 9.90 -6.25 14.86
N LEU A 16 8.94 -6.31 13.92
CA LEU A 16 7.51 -6.13 14.20
C LEU A 16 6.88 -7.24 15.05
N GLY A 17 7.59 -8.34 15.28
CA GLY A 17 7.07 -9.50 15.98
C GLY A 17 6.05 -10.31 15.16
N GLY A 18 5.95 -11.60 15.44
CA GLY A 18 5.03 -12.51 14.74
C GLY A 18 5.40 -12.84 13.29
N ILE A 19 6.59 -12.44 12.81
CA ILE A 19 7.12 -12.73 11.49
C ILE A 19 8.20 -13.79 11.60
N GLY A 20 7.83 -15.06 11.44
CA GLY A 20 8.78 -16.18 11.39
C GLY A 20 9.55 -16.25 10.06
N ARG A 21 10.54 -17.13 10.00
CA ARG A 21 11.46 -17.29 8.84
C ARG A 21 10.71 -17.46 7.51
N ASP A 22 9.69 -18.30 7.45
CA ASP A 22 8.91 -18.54 6.22
C ASP A 22 8.19 -17.27 5.73
N ARG A 23 7.62 -16.50 6.67
CA ARG A 23 6.95 -15.22 6.35
C ARG A 23 7.94 -14.16 5.90
N LEU A 24 9.11 -14.12 6.51
CA LEU A 24 10.20 -13.22 6.11
C LEU A 24 10.64 -13.48 4.67
N ALA A 25 10.92 -14.76 4.33
CA ALA A 25 11.28 -15.13 2.96
C ALA A 25 10.22 -14.78 1.91
N ARG A 26 8.93 -14.83 2.30
CA ARG A 26 7.82 -14.41 1.42
C ARG A 26 7.74 -12.88 1.27
N LEU A 27 7.98 -12.12 2.34
CA LEU A 27 8.06 -10.66 2.27
C LEU A 27 9.23 -10.21 1.39
N GLU A 28 10.38 -10.88 1.47
CA GLU A 28 11.53 -10.60 0.61
C GLU A 28 11.22 -10.79 -0.87
N LYS A 29 10.38 -11.77 -1.25
CA LYS A 29 9.89 -11.93 -2.63
C LYS A 29 9.04 -10.74 -3.10
N LEU A 30 8.42 -10.00 -2.18
CA LEU A 30 7.69 -8.77 -2.45
C LEU A 30 8.59 -7.53 -2.41
N GLY A 31 9.90 -7.69 -2.17
CA GLY A 31 10.84 -6.59 -2.01
C GLY A 31 10.81 -5.94 -0.63
N ILE A 32 10.14 -6.55 0.36
CA ILE A 32 9.94 -6.02 1.70
C ILE A 32 10.96 -6.64 2.64
N ARG A 33 11.93 -5.85 3.12
CA ARG A 33 12.98 -6.26 4.06
C ARG A 33 12.96 -5.44 5.35
N THR A 34 12.58 -4.18 5.25
CA THR A 34 12.57 -3.21 6.35
C THR A 34 11.13 -2.74 6.65
N ILE A 35 10.96 -2.07 7.80
CA ILE A 35 9.70 -1.40 8.14
C ILE A 35 9.39 -0.30 7.12
N LYS A 36 10.41 0.41 6.66
CA LYS A 36 10.29 1.40 5.59
C LYS A 36 9.69 0.80 4.32
N ASP A 37 10.13 -0.39 3.91
CA ASP A 37 9.57 -1.05 2.73
C ASP A 37 8.09 -1.38 2.92
N LEU A 38 7.63 -1.74 4.14
CA LEU A 38 6.20 -1.92 4.44
C LEU A 38 5.42 -0.62 4.31
N LEU A 39 5.93 0.49 4.85
CA LEU A 39 5.28 1.80 4.77
C LEU A 39 5.17 2.30 3.31
N TRP A 40 6.15 1.98 2.48
CA TRP A 40 6.14 2.32 1.05
C TRP A 40 5.45 1.27 0.16
N TYR A 41 4.98 0.15 0.73
CA TYR A 41 4.29 -0.89 -0.03
C TYR A 41 2.83 -0.53 -0.29
N GLY A 42 2.61 0.42 -1.18
CA GLY A 42 1.29 0.98 -1.48
C GLY A 42 0.28 -0.08 -1.99
N PRO A 43 -1.01 0.09 -1.64
CA PRO A 43 -2.08 -0.77 -2.14
C PRO A 43 -2.23 -0.68 -3.66
N LYS A 44 -2.57 -1.81 -4.30
CA LYS A 44 -2.91 -1.89 -5.72
C LYS A 44 -4.26 -1.22 -6.02
N ARG A 45 -5.24 -1.42 -5.14
CA ARG A 45 -6.59 -0.86 -5.22
C ARG A 45 -7.21 -0.81 -3.83
N TYR A 46 -8.39 -0.21 -3.74
CA TYR A 46 -9.20 -0.17 -2.52
C TYR A 46 -10.57 -0.79 -2.78
N GLU A 47 -11.17 -1.30 -1.73
CA GLU A 47 -12.53 -1.82 -1.68
C GLU A 47 -13.29 -1.02 -0.61
N ASP A 48 -14.33 -0.31 -1.01
CA ASP A 48 -15.22 0.35 -0.05
C ASP A 48 -16.12 -0.71 0.60
N ARG A 49 -15.87 -1.00 1.88
CA ARG A 49 -16.63 -1.95 2.68
C ARG A 49 -17.44 -1.25 3.79
N ASN A 50 -17.61 0.08 3.68
CA ASN A 50 -18.34 0.89 4.66
C ASN A 50 -19.85 0.61 4.64
N ARG A 51 -20.38 0.24 3.48
CA ARG A 51 -21.83 0.07 3.28
C ARG A 51 -22.18 -1.41 3.20
N PRO A 52 -22.72 -2.02 4.28
CA PRO A 52 -23.19 -3.39 4.22
C PRO A 52 -24.41 -3.50 3.32
N HIS A 53 -24.44 -4.55 2.51
CA HIS A 53 -25.59 -4.90 1.69
C HIS A 53 -26.59 -5.71 2.52
N LYS A 54 -27.87 -5.59 2.18
CA LYS A 54 -28.93 -6.44 2.74
C LYS A 54 -28.92 -7.80 2.05
N ILE A 55 -29.07 -8.88 2.84
CA ILE A 55 -28.99 -10.27 2.36
C ILE A 55 -30.07 -10.55 1.32
N ASP A 56 -31.28 -10.01 1.49
CA ASP A 56 -32.42 -10.19 0.58
C ASP A 56 -32.20 -9.62 -0.84
N LYS A 57 -31.21 -8.73 -1.00
CA LYS A 57 -30.86 -8.11 -2.29
C LYS A 57 -29.73 -8.81 -3.03
N LEU A 58 -29.11 -9.85 -2.42
CA LEU A 58 -27.94 -10.48 -2.97
C LEU A 58 -28.30 -11.61 -3.95
N GLY A 59 -27.56 -11.66 -5.04
CA GLY A 59 -27.61 -12.69 -6.07
C GLY A 59 -26.32 -13.48 -6.21
N LYS A 60 -26.40 -14.66 -6.83
CA LYS A 60 -25.22 -15.47 -7.13
C LYS A 60 -24.23 -14.69 -8.00
N GLY A 61 -22.99 -14.61 -7.56
CA GLY A 61 -21.91 -13.92 -8.25
C GLY A 61 -21.59 -12.54 -7.69
N ASP A 62 -22.47 -11.95 -6.89
CA ASP A 62 -22.26 -10.65 -6.25
C ASP A 62 -21.09 -10.74 -5.24
N ILE A 63 -20.32 -9.66 -5.15
CA ILE A 63 -19.32 -9.46 -4.10
C ILE A 63 -19.88 -8.42 -3.16
N ALA A 64 -20.09 -8.79 -1.90
CA ALA A 64 -20.77 -7.94 -0.94
C ALA A 64 -20.16 -8.02 0.45
N THR A 65 -20.30 -6.91 1.18
CA THR A 65 -20.12 -6.88 2.64
C THR A 65 -21.50 -6.98 3.28
N VAL A 66 -21.64 -7.86 4.27
CA VAL A 66 -22.89 -8.07 5.02
C VAL A 66 -22.57 -8.01 6.51
N THR A 67 -23.46 -7.39 7.28
CA THR A 67 -23.42 -7.38 8.74
C THR A 67 -24.67 -8.08 9.27
N GLY A 68 -24.53 -8.96 10.23
CA GLY A 68 -25.64 -9.66 10.84
C GLY A 68 -25.24 -10.38 12.11
N VAL A 69 -26.18 -11.08 12.72
CA VAL A 69 -26.00 -11.89 13.91
C VAL A 69 -25.89 -13.36 13.51
N ILE A 70 -25.00 -14.11 14.13
CA ILE A 70 -24.90 -15.56 13.94
C ILE A 70 -26.11 -16.23 14.57
N ALA A 71 -27.02 -16.73 13.76
CA ALA A 71 -28.21 -17.44 14.23
C ALA A 71 -27.91 -18.88 14.64
N ALA A 72 -26.99 -19.56 13.96
CA ALA A 72 -26.53 -20.89 14.26
C ALA A 72 -25.18 -21.15 13.60
N GLY A 73 -24.37 -22.04 14.15
CA GLY A 73 -23.09 -22.43 13.57
C GLY A 73 -22.59 -23.78 14.08
N GLY A 74 -21.72 -24.41 13.31
CA GLY A 74 -21.12 -25.67 13.70
C GLY A 74 -20.28 -26.33 12.62
N VAL A 75 -19.58 -27.39 13.02
CA VAL A 75 -18.75 -28.22 12.15
C VAL A 75 -19.54 -29.43 11.62
N LYS A 76 -19.61 -29.52 10.29
CA LYS A 76 -20.16 -30.71 9.60
C LYS A 76 -18.99 -31.56 9.12
N ARG A 77 -19.02 -32.86 9.49
CA ARG A 77 -18.09 -33.87 8.97
C ARG A 77 -18.73 -34.62 7.80
N MET A 78 -17.99 -34.77 6.72
CA MET A 78 -18.44 -35.39 5.49
C MET A 78 -17.72 -36.72 5.27
N ARG A 79 -18.27 -37.57 4.38
CA ARG A 79 -17.61 -38.82 3.94
C ARG A 79 -16.24 -38.48 3.31
N GLY A 80 -15.23 -39.32 3.58
CA GLY A 80 -13.87 -39.12 3.06
C GLY A 80 -13.00 -38.15 3.87
N GLY A 81 -13.30 -37.92 5.16
CA GLY A 81 -12.44 -37.11 6.05
C GLY A 81 -12.52 -35.59 5.85
N ARG A 82 -13.37 -35.13 4.93
CA ARG A 82 -13.58 -33.68 4.72
C ARG A 82 -14.43 -33.11 5.84
N SER A 83 -14.14 -31.86 6.18
CA SER A 83 -14.93 -31.11 7.15
C SER A 83 -15.33 -29.76 6.59
N MET A 84 -16.40 -29.20 7.10
CA MET A 84 -16.85 -27.85 6.77
C MET A 84 -17.31 -27.19 8.06
N PHE A 85 -16.77 -26.03 8.38
CA PHE A 85 -17.36 -25.12 9.34
C PHE A 85 -18.35 -24.21 8.60
N GLU A 86 -19.54 -24.07 9.14
CA GLU A 86 -20.57 -23.20 8.58
C GLU A 86 -21.25 -22.44 9.72
N PHE A 87 -21.52 -21.17 9.50
CA PHE A 87 -22.51 -20.45 10.31
C PHE A 87 -23.55 -19.78 9.42
N ILE A 88 -24.72 -19.55 9.99
CA ILE A 88 -25.84 -18.86 9.36
C ILE A 88 -25.87 -17.45 9.92
N LEU A 89 -25.68 -16.47 9.05
CA LEU A 89 -25.77 -15.04 9.36
C LEU A 89 -27.18 -14.55 9.06
N ASP A 90 -27.78 -13.81 9.97
CA ASP A 90 -29.12 -13.22 9.85
C ASP A 90 -28.99 -11.70 10.01
N ASP A 91 -29.43 -10.93 9.02
CA ASP A 91 -29.43 -9.45 9.04
C ASP A 91 -30.82 -8.85 9.29
N GLY A 92 -31.80 -9.71 9.64
CA GLY A 92 -33.20 -9.36 9.79
C GLY A 92 -33.99 -9.32 8.46
N THR A 93 -33.37 -9.42 7.30
CA THR A 93 -34.04 -9.46 5.98
C THR A 93 -34.03 -10.88 5.40
N ALA A 94 -32.92 -11.59 5.53
CA ALA A 94 -32.76 -12.97 5.05
C ALA A 94 -31.57 -13.65 5.75
N ARG A 95 -31.26 -14.87 5.35
CA ARG A 95 -30.18 -15.68 5.91
C ARG A 95 -29.11 -16.00 4.88
N LEU A 96 -27.86 -15.88 5.29
CA LEU A 96 -26.67 -16.16 4.48
C LEU A 96 -25.81 -17.25 5.15
N ASN A 97 -25.51 -18.31 4.41
CA ASN A 97 -24.63 -19.38 4.88
C ASN A 97 -23.17 -19.00 4.58
N CYS A 98 -22.36 -18.87 5.61
CA CYS A 98 -20.92 -18.60 5.50
C CYS A 98 -20.16 -19.90 5.77
N ARG A 99 -19.35 -20.37 4.80
CA ARG A 99 -18.75 -21.70 4.80
C ARG A 99 -17.25 -21.68 4.68
N TRP A 100 -16.55 -22.50 5.49
CA TRP A 100 -15.11 -22.73 5.41
C TRP A 100 -14.81 -24.20 5.28
N TRP A 101 -14.38 -24.61 4.10
CA TRP A 101 -14.05 -25.98 3.78
C TRP A 101 -12.71 -26.39 4.40
N ASN A 102 -12.64 -27.55 5.03
CA ASN A 102 -11.46 -28.11 5.70
C ASN A 102 -10.83 -27.20 6.77
N MET A 103 -11.66 -26.36 7.39
CA MET A 103 -11.25 -25.43 8.46
C MET A 103 -12.12 -25.57 9.73
N PRO A 104 -12.17 -26.75 10.36
CA PRO A 104 -13.04 -26.97 11.53
C PRO A 104 -12.64 -26.11 12.74
N TYR A 105 -11.38 -25.67 12.78
CA TYR A 105 -10.87 -24.80 13.85
C TYR A 105 -11.54 -23.41 13.89
N MET A 106 -12.16 -22.97 12.80
CA MET A 106 -12.89 -21.71 12.73
C MET A 106 -14.04 -21.65 13.74
N ASN A 107 -14.60 -22.79 14.15
CA ASN A 107 -15.64 -22.86 15.17
C ASN A 107 -15.23 -22.26 16.55
N ARG A 108 -13.95 -22.08 16.79
CA ARG A 108 -13.44 -21.46 18.03
C ARG A 108 -13.58 -19.95 18.06
N TYR A 109 -13.72 -19.32 16.90
CA TYR A 109 -13.70 -17.87 16.73
C TYR A 109 -15.09 -17.25 16.57
N TYR A 110 -16.13 -18.05 16.32
CA TYR A 110 -17.48 -17.57 16.05
C TYR A 110 -18.50 -18.32 16.90
N LYS A 111 -19.31 -17.56 17.64
CA LYS A 111 -20.34 -18.08 18.53
C LYS A 111 -21.71 -17.63 18.07
N THR A 112 -22.76 -18.43 18.35
CA THR A 112 -24.13 -18.00 18.15
C THR A 112 -24.42 -16.76 19.01
N GLY A 113 -25.03 -15.75 18.41
CA GLY A 113 -25.30 -14.45 19.03
C GLY A 113 -24.25 -13.38 18.73
N ASP A 114 -23.06 -13.75 18.22
CA ASP A 114 -22.07 -12.74 17.82
C ASP A 114 -22.58 -11.92 16.63
N THR A 115 -22.37 -10.61 16.69
CA THR A 115 -22.49 -9.72 15.52
C THR A 115 -21.25 -9.87 14.67
N VAL A 116 -21.40 -10.22 13.40
CA VAL A 116 -20.29 -10.50 12.50
C VAL A 116 -20.43 -9.72 11.21
N HIS A 117 -19.30 -9.19 10.75
CA HIS A 117 -19.15 -8.62 9.42
C HIS A 117 -18.51 -9.65 8.51
N VAL A 118 -19.11 -9.90 7.35
CA VAL A 118 -18.58 -10.82 6.34
C VAL A 118 -18.41 -10.10 5.00
N HIS A 119 -17.35 -10.44 4.28
CA HIS A 119 -17.12 -9.95 2.92
C HIS A 119 -16.70 -11.11 2.03
N GLY A 120 -17.37 -11.26 0.91
CA GLY A 120 -17.06 -12.32 -0.03
C GLY A 120 -17.98 -12.34 -1.24
N LYS A 121 -17.75 -13.35 -2.10
CA LYS A 121 -18.58 -13.59 -3.27
C LYS A 121 -19.68 -14.59 -2.94
N ILE A 122 -20.90 -14.30 -3.38
CA ILE A 122 -22.02 -15.24 -3.30
C ILE A 122 -21.75 -16.40 -4.24
N SER A 123 -21.52 -17.58 -3.67
CA SER A 123 -21.18 -18.82 -4.39
C SER A 123 -22.42 -19.61 -4.81
N SER A 124 -23.51 -19.54 -4.02
CA SER A 124 -24.76 -20.28 -4.25
C SER A 124 -25.98 -19.40 -3.93
N GLN A 125 -27.10 -19.66 -4.64
CA GLN A 125 -28.37 -18.95 -4.43
C GLN A 125 -29.35 -19.78 -3.55
N LYS A 126 -29.29 -21.09 -3.61
CA LYS A 126 -30.18 -21.97 -2.85
C LYS A 126 -29.38 -23.13 -2.23
N PRO A 127 -29.06 -23.03 -0.93
CA PRO A 127 -29.21 -21.86 -0.07
C PRO A 127 -28.24 -20.73 -0.48
N LEU A 128 -28.59 -19.49 -0.13
CA LEU A 128 -27.69 -18.36 -0.35
C LEU A 128 -26.45 -18.56 0.48
N ALA A 129 -25.26 -18.55 -0.16
CA ALA A 129 -24.03 -18.87 0.54
C ALA A 129 -22.80 -18.10 0.02
N MET A 130 -21.85 -17.87 0.92
CA MET A 130 -20.48 -17.45 0.65
C MET A 130 -19.51 -18.55 1.07
N ASP A 131 -18.55 -18.90 0.20
CA ASP A 131 -17.48 -19.83 0.53
C ASP A 131 -16.19 -19.05 0.86
N HIS A 132 -15.60 -19.37 2.00
CA HIS A 132 -14.40 -18.72 2.53
C HIS A 132 -14.46 -17.19 2.60
N PRO A 133 -15.57 -16.58 3.10
CA PRO A 133 -15.61 -15.14 3.25
C PRO A 133 -14.52 -14.65 4.22
N GLU A 134 -14.08 -13.40 4.06
CA GLU A 134 -13.43 -12.69 5.15
C GLU A 134 -14.49 -12.37 6.20
N ALA A 135 -14.24 -12.70 7.47
CA ALA A 135 -15.19 -12.48 8.55
C ALA A 135 -14.49 -11.93 9.79
N GLU A 136 -15.15 -10.99 10.47
CA GLU A 136 -14.71 -10.39 11.74
C GLU A 136 -15.90 -10.29 12.69
N VAL A 137 -15.66 -10.69 13.95
CA VAL A 137 -16.62 -10.49 15.05
C VAL A 137 -16.55 -9.03 15.48
N GLU A 138 -17.69 -8.41 15.78
CA GLU A 138 -17.75 -7.07 16.34
C GLU A 138 -17.42 -7.15 17.83
N GLU A 139 -16.24 -6.65 18.21
CA GLU A 139 -15.81 -6.53 19.61
C GLU A 139 -15.78 -5.04 20.00
N GLU A 140 -16.28 -4.72 21.20
CA GLU A 140 -16.27 -3.34 21.70
C GLU A 140 -14.83 -2.85 21.88
N GLY A 141 -14.49 -1.71 21.24
CA GLY A 141 -13.19 -1.06 21.36
C GLY A 141 -12.09 -1.56 20.43
N GLU A 142 -12.33 -2.55 19.56
CA GLU A 142 -11.37 -2.95 18.54
C GLU A 142 -11.58 -2.20 17.21
N GLU A 143 -10.46 -1.78 16.60
CA GLU A 143 -10.50 -1.18 15.27
C GLU A 143 -10.62 -2.25 14.18
N PHE A 144 -11.65 -2.11 13.35
CA PHE A 144 -11.83 -2.97 12.17
C PHE A 144 -10.82 -2.61 11.06
N ILE A 145 -9.81 -3.45 10.89
CA ILE A 145 -8.80 -3.23 9.83
C ILE A 145 -9.14 -3.95 8.51
N HIS A 146 -10.15 -4.81 8.50
CA HIS A 146 -10.53 -5.62 7.33
C HIS A 146 -11.93 -5.31 6.81
N LEU A 147 -12.80 -4.74 7.63
CA LEU A 147 -14.21 -4.49 7.33
C LEU A 147 -14.67 -3.13 7.90
N LYS A 148 -15.87 -2.66 7.58
CA LYS A 148 -16.44 -1.36 8.00
C LYS A 148 -15.57 -0.14 7.66
N ARG A 149 -14.77 -0.21 6.60
CA ARG A 149 -13.94 0.92 6.15
C ARG A 149 -13.56 0.74 4.69
N VAL A 150 -12.89 1.72 4.14
CA VAL A 150 -12.16 1.55 2.88
C VAL A 150 -10.95 0.65 3.13
N VAL A 151 -10.95 -0.53 2.51
CA VAL A 151 -9.97 -1.58 2.76
C VAL A 151 -8.93 -1.65 1.65
N PRO A 152 -7.63 -1.57 1.98
CA PRO A 152 -6.56 -1.71 0.99
C PRO A 152 -6.41 -3.15 0.51
N VAL A 153 -6.18 -3.32 -0.79
CA VAL A 153 -5.85 -4.60 -1.43
C VAL A 153 -4.44 -4.52 -1.99
N TYR A 154 -3.54 -5.31 -1.44
CA TYR A 154 -2.12 -5.33 -1.81
C TYR A 154 -1.82 -6.36 -2.89
N ARG A 155 -0.70 -6.19 -3.60
CA ARG A 155 -0.12 -7.24 -4.42
C ARG A 155 0.37 -8.35 -3.50
N LEU A 156 0.20 -9.60 -3.93
CA LEU A 156 0.59 -10.77 -3.16
C LEU A 156 1.61 -11.61 -3.91
N THR A 157 2.31 -12.47 -3.17
CA THR A 157 3.07 -13.59 -3.68
C THR A 157 2.51 -14.89 -3.12
N GLU A 158 2.95 -16.02 -3.66
CA GLU A 158 2.52 -17.35 -3.20
C GLU A 158 2.70 -17.52 -1.69
N GLY A 159 1.65 -18.01 -1.03
CA GLY A 159 1.63 -18.26 0.42
C GLY A 159 1.44 -17.03 1.30
N VAL A 160 1.30 -15.82 0.75
CA VAL A 160 0.90 -14.60 1.49
C VAL A 160 -0.59 -14.37 1.31
N LYS A 161 -1.32 -14.20 2.42
CA LYS A 161 -2.75 -13.87 2.41
C LYS A 161 -2.95 -12.38 2.65
N GLN A 162 -3.97 -11.77 2.00
CA GLN A 162 -4.33 -10.35 2.16
C GLN A 162 -4.50 -9.96 3.63
N ARG A 163 -5.30 -10.74 4.37
CA ARG A 163 -5.59 -10.46 5.78
C ARG A 163 -4.31 -10.36 6.62
N TRP A 164 -3.39 -11.30 6.44
CA TRP A 164 -2.12 -11.30 7.18
C TRP A 164 -1.23 -10.11 6.79
N LEU A 165 -1.09 -9.83 5.49
CA LEU A 165 -0.26 -8.70 5.02
C LEU A 165 -0.84 -7.36 5.49
N ARG A 166 -2.16 -7.19 5.41
CA ARG A 166 -2.86 -6.00 5.89
C ARG A 166 -2.64 -5.78 7.39
N ALA A 167 -2.79 -6.84 8.21
CA ALA A 167 -2.52 -6.75 9.64
C ALA A 167 -1.03 -6.45 9.95
N THR A 168 -0.11 -6.94 9.12
CA THR A 168 1.32 -6.64 9.28
C THR A 168 1.62 -5.18 8.94
N ILE A 169 1.04 -4.66 7.86
CA ILE A 169 1.17 -3.25 7.48
C ILE A 169 0.49 -2.34 8.49
N TRP A 170 -0.68 -2.72 9.01
CA TRP A 170 -1.34 -1.98 10.10
C TRP A 170 -0.39 -1.77 11.27
N LYS A 171 0.24 -2.83 11.77
CA LYS A 171 1.22 -2.73 12.85
C LYS A 171 2.40 -1.82 12.52
N ALA A 172 2.86 -1.84 11.27
CA ALA A 172 3.95 -0.97 10.83
C ALA A 172 3.51 0.50 10.80
N VAL A 173 2.33 0.79 10.27
CA VAL A 173 1.77 2.15 10.20
C VAL A 173 1.52 2.69 11.61
N ASP A 174 0.84 1.92 12.46
CA ASP A 174 0.50 2.31 13.83
C ASP A 174 1.74 2.64 14.68
N ASN A 175 2.75 1.77 14.63
CA ASN A 175 3.95 1.91 15.48
C ASN A 175 5.03 2.84 14.91
N PHE A 176 5.06 3.06 13.59
CA PHE A 176 6.22 3.68 12.93
C PHE A 176 5.89 4.84 11.99
N ALA A 177 4.66 5.03 11.52
CA ALA A 177 4.34 6.17 10.65
C ALA A 177 4.68 7.50 11.33
N GLY A 178 4.33 7.67 12.62
CA GLY A 178 4.66 8.87 13.40
C GLY A 178 6.16 9.11 13.63
N LYS A 179 7.02 8.10 13.37
CA LYS A 179 8.48 8.20 13.51
C LYS A 179 9.19 8.54 12.19
N VAL A 180 8.45 8.66 11.11
CA VAL A 180 9.00 9.08 9.82
C VAL A 180 9.33 10.55 9.87
N SER A 181 10.58 10.91 9.53
CA SER A 181 10.98 12.32 9.44
C SER A 181 10.47 12.91 8.12
N ASP A 182 9.71 14.00 8.21
CA ASP A 182 9.27 14.79 7.06
C ASP A 182 10.26 15.92 6.82
N VAL A 183 11.37 15.58 6.16
CA VAL A 183 12.49 16.55 5.94
C VAL A 183 12.13 17.64 4.92
N HIS A 184 11.06 17.46 4.17
CA HIS A 184 10.64 18.39 3.13
C HIS A 184 9.44 19.27 3.55
N ALA A 185 8.89 19.07 4.75
CA ALA A 185 7.72 19.83 5.22
C ALA A 185 7.90 21.33 5.07
N ASN A 186 9.02 21.87 5.54
CA ASN A 186 9.29 23.33 5.47
C ASN A 186 9.38 23.89 4.05
N TRP A 187 9.64 23.06 3.06
CA TRP A 187 9.68 23.51 1.65
C TRP A 187 8.28 23.55 1.03
N LEU A 188 7.38 22.78 1.59
CA LEU A 188 6.01 22.65 1.10
C LEU A 188 5.05 23.65 1.74
N ASP A 189 5.40 24.23 2.90
CA ASP A 189 4.58 25.21 3.62
C ASP A 189 4.48 26.60 2.91
N GLY A 190 5.32 26.86 1.91
CA GLY A 190 5.38 28.12 1.17
C GLY A 190 4.65 28.14 -0.17
N ASP A 191 4.09 27.04 -0.59
CA ASP A 191 3.35 26.93 -1.85
C ASP A 191 1.84 27.04 -1.58
N ASP A 192 1.06 27.60 -2.52
CA ASP A 192 -0.38 27.86 -2.36
C ASP A 192 -1.26 26.60 -2.16
N GLY A 193 -0.64 25.44 -1.95
CA GLY A 193 -1.28 24.14 -1.72
C GLY A 193 -1.08 23.60 -0.30
N TYR A 194 -2.16 23.13 0.31
CA TYR A 194 -2.08 22.32 1.54
C TYR A 194 -1.49 20.95 1.24
N TRP A 195 -0.30 20.67 1.73
CA TRP A 195 0.32 19.36 1.64
C TRP A 195 0.12 18.56 2.93
N LEU A 196 -0.42 17.36 2.79
CA LEU A 196 -0.60 16.44 3.91
C LEU A 196 0.77 16.11 4.53
N PRO A 197 0.93 16.14 5.88
CA PRO A 197 2.15 15.64 6.53
C PRO A 197 2.48 14.21 6.10
N LEU A 198 3.77 13.90 5.92
CA LEU A 198 4.20 12.60 5.41
C LEU A 198 3.71 11.44 6.30
N GLN A 199 3.66 11.64 7.61
CA GLN A 199 3.17 10.66 8.58
C GLN A 199 1.67 10.35 8.37
N GLU A 200 0.87 11.37 8.08
CA GLU A 200 -0.56 11.23 7.79
C GLU A 200 -0.76 10.61 6.41
N ALA A 201 0.07 10.97 5.42
CA ALA A 201 0.01 10.37 4.10
C ALA A 201 0.21 8.84 4.15
N PHE A 202 1.12 8.33 5.00
CA PHE A 202 1.25 6.89 5.21
C PHE A 202 0.02 6.26 5.85
N LYS A 203 -0.64 6.93 6.80
CA LYS A 203 -1.88 6.42 7.40
C LYS A 203 -3.00 6.37 6.38
N GLU A 204 -3.24 7.47 5.67
CA GLU A 204 -4.34 7.58 4.71
C GLU A 204 -4.14 6.73 3.45
N VAL A 205 -2.90 6.49 2.99
CA VAL A 205 -2.69 5.58 1.84
C VAL A 205 -2.91 4.13 2.22
N HIS A 206 -2.70 3.74 3.47
CA HIS A 206 -2.88 2.35 3.90
C HIS A 206 -4.24 2.07 4.52
N PHE A 207 -4.79 3.00 5.29
CA PHE A 207 -6.04 2.82 6.03
C PHE A 207 -6.90 4.08 5.99
N PRO A 208 -7.33 4.50 4.81
CA PRO A 208 -8.05 5.74 4.62
C PRO A 208 -9.42 5.70 5.30
N GLU A 209 -9.92 6.87 5.71
CA GLU A 209 -11.30 7.02 6.13
C GLU A 209 -12.25 7.02 4.93
N ASP A 210 -11.81 7.66 3.82
CA ASP A 210 -12.55 7.73 2.56
C ASP A 210 -11.61 7.68 1.34
N LEU A 211 -12.17 7.55 0.14
CA LEU A 211 -11.40 7.48 -1.10
C LEU A 211 -10.81 8.83 -1.55
N GLU A 212 -11.35 9.96 -1.10
CA GLU A 212 -10.84 11.28 -1.46
C GLU A 212 -9.48 11.52 -0.78
N LYS A 213 -9.37 11.16 0.50
CA LYS A 213 -8.10 11.24 1.25
C LYS A 213 -7.00 10.37 0.66
N VAL A 214 -7.36 9.25 0.01
CA VAL A 214 -6.39 8.40 -0.72
C VAL A 214 -5.68 9.17 -1.82
N SER A 215 -6.42 10.00 -2.59
CA SER A 215 -5.81 10.76 -3.69
C SER A 215 -4.77 11.73 -3.16
N ILE A 216 -5.13 12.52 -2.14
CA ILE A 216 -4.26 13.50 -1.49
C ILE A 216 -3.00 12.82 -0.91
N ALA A 217 -3.20 11.69 -0.22
CA ALA A 217 -2.09 10.93 0.35
C ALA A 217 -1.14 10.39 -0.72
N ARG A 218 -1.69 9.88 -1.84
CA ARG A 218 -0.88 9.41 -2.98
C ARG A 218 -0.07 10.51 -3.64
N GLU A 219 -0.66 11.69 -3.82
CA GLU A 219 0.03 12.86 -4.36
C GLU A 219 1.21 13.26 -3.46
N ARG A 220 0.99 13.29 -2.14
CA ARG A 220 2.07 13.58 -1.19
C ARG A 220 3.20 12.56 -1.25
N LEU A 221 2.89 11.26 -1.31
CA LEU A 221 3.90 10.21 -1.40
C LEU A 221 4.62 10.23 -2.75
N ALA A 222 3.91 10.48 -3.85
CA ALA A 222 4.50 10.63 -5.18
C ALA A 222 5.49 11.80 -5.21
N LEU A 223 5.13 12.95 -4.64
CA LEU A 223 6.03 14.10 -4.52
C LEU A 223 7.32 13.72 -3.77
N GLU A 224 7.21 12.99 -2.65
CA GLU A 224 8.35 12.53 -1.87
C GLU A 224 9.27 11.59 -2.70
N GLU A 225 8.68 10.70 -3.50
CA GLU A 225 9.45 9.83 -4.41
C GLU A 225 10.16 10.64 -5.50
N PHE A 226 9.50 11.63 -6.10
CA PHE A 226 10.10 12.51 -7.11
C PHE A 226 11.26 13.33 -6.55
N ILE A 227 11.10 13.91 -5.36
CA ILE A 227 12.17 14.67 -4.71
C ILE A 227 13.40 13.76 -4.47
N ARG A 228 13.18 12.56 -3.94
CA ARG A 228 14.28 11.59 -3.72
C ARG A 228 14.95 11.16 -5.02
N PHE A 229 14.17 10.95 -6.06
CA PHE A 229 14.69 10.59 -7.38
C PHE A 229 15.53 11.74 -7.97
N TYR A 230 15.01 12.96 -7.92
CA TYR A 230 15.71 14.15 -8.37
C TYR A 230 17.04 14.37 -7.62
N CYS A 231 17.03 14.28 -6.29
CA CYS A 231 18.24 14.38 -5.49
C CYS A 231 19.29 13.33 -5.90
N ARG A 232 18.88 12.09 -6.10
CA ARG A 232 19.80 11.02 -6.57
C ARG A 232 20.42 11.30 -7.94
N ILE A 233 19.65 11.86 -8.87
CA ILE A 233 20.17 12.25 -10.19
C ILE A 233 21.18 13.39 -10.03
N ARG A 234 20.83 14.40 -9.25
CA ARG A 234 21.71 15.56 -8.99
C ARG A 234 23.03 15.11 -8.37
N ASP A 235 22.98 14.27 -7.35
CA ASP A 235 24.17 13.75 -6.68
C ASP A 235 25.06 12.93 -7.64
N LYS A 236 24.45 12.07 -8.48
CA LYS A 236 25.20 11.35 -9.51
C LYS A 236 25.83 12.27 -10.53
N ARG A 237 25.13 13.32 -10.95
CA ARG A 237 25.65 14.33 -11.87
C ARG A 237 26.85 15.07 -11.27
N GLN A 238 26.75 15.49 -10.01
CA GLN A 238 27.87 16.14 -9.30
C GLN A 238 29.10 15.21 -9.20
N ILE A 239 28.89 13.92 -8.83
CA ILE A 239 29.95 12.94 -8.77
C ILE A 239 30.60 12.74 -10.14
N PHE A 240 29.79 12.67 -11.19
CA PHE A 240 30.26 12.52 -12.54
C PHE A 240 31.10 13.74 -12.97
N GLN A 241 30.59 14.94 -12.80
CA GLN A 241 31.28 16.19 -13.11
C GLN A 241 32.56 16.39 -12.30
N SER A 242 32.60 15.95 -11.02
CA SER A 242 33.81 16.05 -10.18
C SER A 242 34.92 15.06 -10.56
N LYS A 243 34.56 13.92 -11.17
CA LYS A 243 35.52 12.84 -11.51
C LYS A 243 36.09 12.96 -12.90
N ILE A 244 35.41 13.62 -13.81
CA ILE A 244 35.86 13.79 -15.20
C ILE A 244 36.63 15.08 -15.26
N LYS A 245 37.96 14.97 -15.30
CA LYS A 245 38.78 16.04 -15.88
C LYS A 245 38.64 15.93 -17.40
N ALA A 246 37.74 16.71 -17.96
CA ALA A 246 37.72 16.89 -19.39
C ALA A 246 39.07 17.43 -19.85
N LEU A 247 39.50 17.05 -21.05
CA LEU A 247 40.59 17.75 -21.70
C LEU A 247 40.19 19.24 -21.76
N ASP A 248 41.04 20.10 -21.26
CA ASP A 248 40.84 21.54 -21.38
C ASP A 248 40.87 21.92 -22.87
N CYS A 249 39.67 22.14 -23.41
CA CYS A 249 39.48 22.55 -24.77
C CYS A 249 39.29 24.09 -24.87
N SER A 250 39.55 24.82 -23.78
CA SER A 250 39.52 26.26 -23.76
C SER A 250 40.57 26.79 -24.76
N GLY A 251 40.08 27.37 -25.83
CA GLY A 251 40.90 27.95 -26.90
C GLY A 251 40.77 29.47 -26.93
N ASP A 252 41.66 30.12 -27.66
CA ASP A 252 41.73 31.56 -27.86
C ASP A 252 40.78 32.09 -28.94
N ASP A 253 39.77 31.37 -29.34
CA ASP A 253 38.80 31.70 -30.41
C ASP A 253 39.39 31.94 -31.83
N ARG A 254 40.70 31.72 -32.01
CA ARG A 254 41.35 32.00 -33.30
C ARG A 254 40.77 31.22 -34.48
N LEU A 255 40.25 30.02 -34.26
CA LEU A 255 39.61 29.20 -35.29
C LEU A 255 38.08 29.40 -35.30
N VAL A 256 37.49 29.61 -34.14
CA VAL A 256 36.05 29.70 -33.95
C VAL A 256 35.45 30.96 -34.51
N LYS A 257 36.05 32.14 -34.19
CA LYS A 257 35.56 33.42 -34.72
C LYS A 257 35.58 33.54 -36.21
N PRO A 258 36.67 33.17 -36.93
CA PRO A 258 36.68 33.16 -38.39
C PRO A 258 35.67 32.13 -38.96
N PHE A 259 35.52 30.95 -38.35
CA PHE A 259 34.53 29.99 -38.75
C PHE A 259 33.12 30.54 -38.65
N LEU A 260 32.73 31.10 -37.50
CA LEU A 260 31.40 31.69 -37.33
C LEU A 260 31.13 32.84 -38.28
N SER A 261 32.15 33.69 -38.57
CA SER A 261 32.03 34.81 -39.50
C SER A 261 31.93 34.30 -40.95
N GLY A 262 32.49 33.14 -41.28
CA GLY A 262 32.42 32.51 -42.58
C GLY A 262 31.12 31.76 -42.89
N LEU A 263 30.23 31.61 -41.88
CA LEU A 263 28.91 31.00 -42.08
C LEU A 263 28.05 31.96 -42.91
N GLY A 264 27.49 31.48 -44.02
CA GLY A 264 26.58 32.27 -44.88
C GLY A 264 25.21 32.53 -44.26
N PHE A 265 25.04 32.28 -42.95
CA PHE A 265 23.79 32.44 -42.20
C PHE A 265 24.05 32.75 -40.69
N ASN A 266 23.09 33.33 -40.02
CA ASN A 266 23.17 33.55 -38.57
C ASN A 266 22.66 32.33 -37.82
N LEU A 267 23.36 31.96 -36.76
CA LEU A 267 22.91 30.88 -35.87
C LEU A 267 21.56 31.25 -35.25
N THR A 268 20.65 30.24 -35.21
CA THR A 268 19.39 30.40 -34.46
C THR A 268 19.65 30.55 -32.98
N GLY A 269 18.70 31.13 -32.22
CA GLY A 269 18.83 31.30 -30.76
C GLY A 269 19.10 29.99 -30.00
N ALA A 270 18.57 28.82 -30.49
CA ALA A 270 18.87 27.54 -29.91
C ALA A 270 20.31 27.07 -30.17
N GLN A 271 20.82 27.30 -31.38
CA GLN A 271 22.21 27.00 -31.74
C GLN A 271 23.20 27.88 -30.98
N GLN A 272 22.88 29.17 -30.75
CA GLN A 272 23.69 30.05 -29.94
C GLN A 272 23.78 29.61 -28.47
N ARG A 273 22.65 29.19 -27.89
CA ARG A 273 22.64 28.61 -26.52
C ARG A 273 23.48 27.33 -26.45
N ALA A 274 23.29 26.40 -27.37
CA ALA A 274 24.08 25.17 -27.40
C ALA A 274 25.59 25.46 -27.56
N TRP A 275 25.94 26.44 -28.38
CA TRP A 275 27.33 26.90 -28.54
C TRP A 275 27.92 27.42 -27.23
N ILE A 276 27.18 28.30 -26.54
CA ILE A 276 27.59 28.85 -25.25
C ILE A 276 27.77 27.75 -24.19
N ASP A 277 26.90 26.77 -24.19
CA ASP A 277 26.96 25.63 -23.24
C ASP A 277 28.20 24.78 -23.50
N ILE A 278 28.47 24.43 -24.79
CA ILE A 278 29.67 23.66 -25.19
C ILE A 278 30.96 24.45 -24.87
N SER A 279 30.94 25.78 -25.00
CA SER A 279 32.12 26.61 -24.73
C SER A 279 32.44 26.77 -23.24
N LYS A 280 31.51 26.41 -22.36
CA LYS A 280 31.69 26.42 -20.88
C LYS A 280 32.18 25.10 -20.32
N ASP A 281 32.02 24.01 -21.07
CA ASP A 281 32.48 22.66 -20.69
C ASP A 281 33.98 22.52 -20.97
#